data_e3aa0080b2651acfc29f9214a5c09838
#
_entry.id   e3aa0080b2651acfc29f9214a5c09838
#
_cell.length_a   1.000
_cell.length_b   1.000
_cell.length_c   1.000
_cell.angle_alpha   90.00
_cell.angle_beta   90.00
_cell.angle_gamma   90.00
#
_symmetry.space_group_name_H-M   'P 1'
#
loop_
_entity.id
_entity.type
_entity.pdbx_description
1 polymer ?
#
loop_
_entity_poly.entity_id
_entity_poly.type
_entity_poly.pdbx_seq_one_letter_code
_entity_poly.pdbx_strand_id
1 'polypeptide(L)'
;MLKKGIALLIGLTLAVGLAGCGGDGGSAGGDGGSSKPVDLKLSTAVPDTSSWYAGAEYFAKTIEEKTDGKYTITIYGNDQLSGGNQVGSIEMLQQGVIDLHMQDALLWSSVEPKLAAPTFPWLMSSYDEVDKIMDGAGGEAMKELVSNSGAVCLGIGESGYRQIVNNKTQIKSPADLKGLKLRVPGIEMYVNLFKALGADPVSMNQSEVYTSLQQGALDGCENTLDLLVTQNTCEVVKNMTIWNYSYDPVIFSASEKLWDSLTDEEKTLFEETGKEAMVVQKEAARKAYDDCKAKLADYDLTVTELSADEIAAFKEAVKPIYEQYKDTIGEDLFAEFGYTF
;
A
#
# COMPACT_ATOMS: atom_id res chain seq x y z
N MET A 1 -33.64 -8.09 -51.74
CA MET A 1 -34.25 -6.84 -52.23
C MET A 1 -33.56 -5.71 -51.48
N LEU A 2 -32.69 -5.08 -52.10
CA LEU A 2 -32.62 -3.80 -52.84
C LEU A 2 -32.58 -2.61 -51.86
N LYS A 3 -31.43 -2.00 -51.75
CA LYS A 3 -30.89 -0.70 -52.31
C LYS A 3 -31.30 0.52 -51.45
N LYS A 4 -30.51 1.46 -51.12
CA LYS A 4 -29.49 2.42 -51.63
C LYS A 4 -29.20 3.35 -50.49
N GLY A 5 -28.09 3.85 -50.11
CA GLY A 5 -27.01 4.53 -50.84
C GLY A 5 -27.30 6.03 -51.03
N ILE A 6 -26.65 6.93 -50.24
CA ILE A 6 -26.32 8.30 -50.68
C ILE A 6 -25.09 8.77 -49.90
N ALA A 7 -24.05 9.04 -50.63
CA ALA A 7 -22.88 9.83 -50.23
C ALA A 7 -23.14 11.28 -50.66
N LEU A 8 -22.70 12.25 -49.89
CA LEU A 8 -22.51 13.62 -50.39
C LEU A 8 -21.22 14.21 -49.83
N LEU A 9 -20.34 14.48 -50.80
CA LEU A 9 -19.12 15.28 -50.69
C LEU A 9 -19.42 16.78 -50.79
N ILE A 10 -18.32 17.58 -50.57
CA ILE A 10 -18.10 19.01 -50.94
C ILE A 10 -18.29 19.95 -49.73
N GLY A 11 -17.34 20.83 -49.43
CA GLY A 11 -16.29 21.45 -50.22
C GLY A 11 -15.38 22.32 -49.36
N LEU A 12 -14.23 22.42 -49.89
CA LEU A 12 -13.05 23.22 -49.50
C LEU A 12 -13.27 24.70 -49.80
N THR A 13 -12.94 25.59 -48.83
CA THR A 13 -12.63 26.98 -49.19
C THR A 13 -11.42 27.50 -48.40
N LEU A 14 -10.31 27.62 -49.09
CA LEU A 14 -9.18 28.46 -48.72
C LEU A 14 -9.57 29.95 -48.83
N ALA A 15 -9.21 30.73 -47.84
CA ALA A 15 -9.03 32.19 -48.03
C ALA A 15 -7.69 32.62 -47.42
N VAL A 16 -6.79 32.98 -48.31
CA VAL A 16 -5.50 33.62 -48.06
C VAL A 16 -5.78 35.12 -47.96
N GLY A 17 -5.26 35.78 -46.94
CA GLY A 17 -5.24 37.21 -46.80
C GLY A 17 -3.92 37.65 -46.16
N LEU A 18 -3.03 38.20 -47.00
CA LEU A 18 -1.75 38.82 -46.64
C LEU A 18 -1.91 40.28 -46.26
N ALA A 19 -1.01 40.67 -45.36
CA ALA A 19 -0.29 41.94 -45.25
C ALA A 19 -0.89 43.12 -44.49
N GLY A 20 -0.08 43.59 -43.54
CA GLY A 20 -0.15 44.90 -42.91
C GLY A 20 0.98 45.12 -41.91
N CYS A 21 2.13 45.62 -42.36
CA CYS A 21 3.22 46.15 -41.52
C CYS A 21 2.81 47.43 -40.81
N GLY A 22 3.35 47.62 -39.57
CA GLY A 22 3.59 49.00 -39.09
C GLY A 22 3.58 49.13 -37.58
N GLY A 23 4.76 49.41 -36.97
CA GLY A 23 4.88 50.40 -35.92
C GLY A 23 5.06 49.95 -34.46
N ASP A 24 6.24 49.77 -34.05
CA ASP A 24 6.96 50.34 -32.89
C ASP A 24 6.17 50.71 -31.62
N GLY A 25 6.64 50.18 -30.46
CA GLY A 25 6.17 50.61 -29.14
C GLY A 25 6.46 49.55 -28.07
N GLY A 26 7.69 49.57 -27.49
CA GLY A 26 8.06 48.67 -26.41
C GLY A 26 7.16 48.81 -25.17
N SER A 27 6.81 47.67 -24.62
CA SER A 27 6.49 47.50 -23.21
C SER A 27 6.96 46.10 -22.80
N ALA A 28 8.01 46.07 -21.98
CA ALA A 28 8.41 44.87 -21.28
C ALA A 28 7.31 44.53 -20.26
N GLY A 29 6.34 43.79 -20.71
CA GLY A 29 5.39 43.09 -19.86
C GLY A 29 5.99 41.72 -19.55
N GLY A 30 6.39 41.49 -18.32
CA GLY A 30 6.82 40.20 -17.87
C GLY A 30 5.71 39.19 -18.16
N ASP A 31 6.02 38.22 -19.01
CA ASP A 31 5.19 37.08 -19.28
C ASP A 31 5.28 36.16 -18.03
N GLY A 32 4.42 36.43 -17.08
CA GLY A 32 4.07 35.49 -16.02
C GLY A 32 3.33 34.32 -16.64
N GLY A 33 4.05 33.55 -17.44
CA GLY A 33 3.54 32.30 -17.99
C GLY A 33 3.18 31.37 -16.86
N SER A 34 1.91 31.34 -16.47
CA SER A 34 1.31 30.25 -15.68
C SER A 34 1.49 29.00 -16.51
N SER A 35 2.58 28.28 -16.25
CA SER A 35 2.74 26.90 -16.74
C SER A 35 1.52 26.12 -16.28
N LYS A 36 0.95 25.27 -17.16
CA LYS A 36 -0.15 24.41 -16.74
C LYS A 36 0.31 23.57 -15.55
N PRO A 37 -0.58 23.37 -14.54
CA PRO A 37 -0.29 22.46 -13.44
C PRO A 37 0.18 21.10 -13.95
N VAL A 38 1.13 20.52 -13.24
CA VAL A 38 1.58 19.13 -13.45
C VAL A 38 0.72 18.25 -12.57
N ASP A 39 -0.13 17.42 -13.17
CA ASP A 39 -0.95 16.47 -12.43
C ASP A 39 -0.17 15.18 -12.19
N LEU A 40 0.15 14.91 -10.93
CA LEU A 40 0.86 13.72 -10.47
C LEU A 40 -0.13 12.63 -10.06
N LYS A 41 0.19 11.39 -10.38
CA LYS A 41 -0.63 10.23 -10.04
C LYS A 41 -0.09 9.57 -8.78
N LEU A 42 -0.88 9.56 -7.71
CA LEU A 42 -0.63 8.79 -6.52
C LEU A 42 -1.50 7.54 -6.54
N SER A 43 -0.89 6.36 -6.59
CA SER A 43 -1.61 5.08 -6.51
C SER A 43 -1.53 4.49 -5.10
N THR A 44 -2.63 3.90 -4.63
CA THR A 44 -2.67 3.15 -3.38
C THR A 44 -3.53 1.89 -3.52
N ALA A 45 -3.16 0.83 -2.75
CA ALA A 45 -3.83 -0.47 -2.79
C ALA A 45 -5.21 -0.50 -2.11
N VAL A 46 -5.63 0.59 -1.47
CA VAL A 46 -6.77 0.61 -0.56
C VAL A 46 -7.88 1.55 -1.02
N PRO A 47 -9.13 1.38 -0.55
CA PRO A 47 -10.22 2.31 -0.82
C PRO A 47 -10.03 3.63 -0.06
N ASP A 48 -10.76 4.67 -0.48
CA ASP A 48 -10.76 6.01 0.12
C ASP A 48 -11.26 6.06 1.57
N THR A 49 -11.90 5.00 2.02
CA THR A 49 -12.36 4.82 3.41
C THR A 49 -11.27 4.30 4.36
N SER A 50 -10.12 3.88 3.83
CA SER A 50 -8.99 3.40 4.64
C SER A 50 -8.19 4.54 5.25
N SER A 51 -7.57 4.28 6.39
CA SER A 51 -6.67 5.20 7.10
C SER A 51 -5.46 5.66 6.27
N TRP A 52 -5.09 4.92 5.21
CA TRP A 52 -3.98 5.33 4.33
C TRP A 52 -4.27 6.63 3.58
N TYR A 53 -5.56 6.88 3.26
CA TYR A 53 -5.96 8.11 2.56
C TYR A 53 -5.68 9.38 3.36
N ALA A 54 -5.69 9.33 4.69
CA ALA A 54 -5.39 10.49 5.50
C ALA A 54 -4.00 11.09 5.19
N GLY A 55 -2.99 10.22 5.01
CA GLY A 55 -1.65 10.65 4.59
C GLY A 55 -1.59 11.11 3.14
N ALA A 56 -2.26 10.36 2.23
CA ALA A 56 -2.28 10.70 0.81
C ALA A 56 -2.93 12.06 0.55
N GLU A 57 -4.07 12.34 1.19
CA GLU A 57 -4.78 13.61 1.08
C GLU A 57 -4.00 14.77 1.72
N TYR A 58 -3.38 14.53 2.90
CA TYR A 58 -2.51 15.51 3.53
C TYR A 58 -1.37 15.91 2.59
N PHE A 59 -0.69 14.92 2.01
CA PHE A 59 0.42 15.15 1.07
C PHE A 59 -0.06 15.91 -0.16
N ALA A 60 -1.13 15.44 -0.81
CA ALA A 60 -1.66 16.06 -2.01
C ALA A 60 -2.02 17.54 -1.79
N LYS A 61 -2.77 17.82 -0.75
CA LYS A 61 -3.19 19.18 -0.39
C LYS A 61 -1.99 20.07 -0.07
N THR A 62 -1.05 19.58 0.74
CA THR A 62 0.10 20.38 1.18
C THR A 62 1.04 20.72 0.02
N ILE A 63 1.29 19.75 -0.88
CA ILE A 63 2.10 20.00 -2.08
C ILE A 63 1.42 21.02 -2.99
N GLU A 64 0.12 20.90 -3.25
CA GLU A 64 -0.61 21.88 -4.06
C GLU A 64 -0.52 23.29 -3.46
N GLU A 65 -0.76 23.42 -2.15
CA GLU A 65 -0.72 24.70 -1.44
C GLU A 65 0.70 25.32 -1.43
N LYS A 66 1.73 24.52 -1.09
CA LYS A 66 3.12 25.01 -0.97
C LYS A 66 3.81 25.26 -2.33
N THR A 67 3.22 24.78 -3.43
CA THR A 67 3.73 25.01 -4.79
C THR A 67 2.88 25.98 -5.60
N ASP A 68 1.95 26.71 -4.96
CA ASP A 68 1.00 27.62 -5.61
C ASP A 68 0.28 26.97 -6.80
N GLY A 69 -0.07 25.67 -6.66
CA GLY A 69 -0.74 24.89 -7.69
C GLY A 69 0.15 24.46 -8.87
N LYS A 70 1.48 24.54 -8.75
CA LYS A 70 2.39 23.98 -9.77
C LYS A 70 2.19 22.47 -9.91
N TYR A 71 2.04 21.78 -8.79
CA TYR A 71 1.72 20.33 -8.75
C TYR A 71 0.32 20.14 -8.18
N THR A 72 -0.48 19.33 -8.88
CA THR A 72 -1.72 18.75 -8.37
C THR A 72 -1.54 17.25 -8.27
N ILE A 73 -2.23 16.57 -7.35
CA ILE A 73 -2.07 15.14 -7.13
C ILE A 73 -3.44 14.47 -7.16
N THR A 74 -3.62 13.58 -8.14
CA THR A 74 -4.81 12.72 -8.22
C THR A 74 -4.54 11.38 -7.53
N ILE A 75 -5.35 11.05 -6.53
CA ILE A 75 -5.23 9.79 -5.77
C ILE A 75 -6.09 8.71 -6.43
N TYR A 76 -5.48 7.57 -6.73
CA TYR A 76 -6.08 6.40 -7.36
C TYR A 76 -6.06 5.22 -6.38
N GLY A 77 -7.23 4.86 -5.85
CA GLY A 77 -7.38 3.76 -4.88
C GLY A 77 -7.48 2.37 -5.53
N ASN A 78 -7.39 1.33 -4.67
CA ASN A 78 -7.59 -0.07 -5.05
C ASN A 78 -6.70 -0.55 -6.21
N ASP A 79 -5.48 -0.01 -6.32
CA ASP A 79 -4.54 -0.31 -7.43
C ASP A 79 -5.19 -0.20 -8.82
N GLN A 80 -6.15 0.74 -9.00
CA GLN A 80 -6.90 0.84 -10.25
C GLN A 80 -6.03 1.15 -11.47
N LEU A 81 -4.88 1.84 -11.29
CA LEU A 81 -3.95 2.13 -12.39
C LEU A 81 -3.27 0.87 -12.92
N SER A 82 -3.08 -0.15 -12.09
CA SER A 82 -2.53 -1.47 -12.45
C SER A 82 -3.60 -2.54 -12.67
N GLY A 83 -4.89 -2.15 -12.68
CA GLY A 83 -6.00 -3.09 -12.82
C GLY A 83 -6.17 -4.03 -11.62
N GLY A 84 -5.79 -3.59 -10.41
CA GLY A 84 -5.84 -4.36 -9.17
C GLY A 84 -4.63 -5.28 -8.94
N ASN A 85 -3.60 -5.20 -9.79
CA ASN A 85 -2.37 -5.95 -9.63
C ASN A 85 -1.42 -5.21 -8.68
N GLN A 86 -1.32 -5.67 -7.44
CA GLN A 86 -0.55 -5.02 -6.38
C GLN A 86 0.97 -4.98 -6.66
N VAL A 87 1.56 -6.07 -7.15
CA VAL A 87 2.98 -6.10 -7.54
C VAL A 87 3.22 -5.26 -8.79
N GLY A 88 2.31 -5.33 -9.77
CA GLY A 88 2.39 -4.54 -10.99
C GLY A 88 2.33 -3.02 -10.72
N SER A 89 1.68 -2.57 -9.64
CA SER A 89 1.66 -1.15 -9.26
C SER A 89 3.04 -0.66 -8.82
N ILE A 90 3.82 -1.49 -8.11
CA ILE A 90 5.22 -1.20 -7.73
C ILE A 90 6.10 -1.11 -8.99
N GLU A 91 5.96 -2.06 -9.91
CA GLU A 91 6.69 -2.04 -11.18
C GLU A 91 6.36 -0.79 -12.01
N MET A 92 5.11 -0.35 -12.03
CA MET A 92 4.68 0.90 -12.69
C MET A 92 5.30 2.15 -12.06
N LEU A 93 5.48 2.18 -10.72
CA LEU A 93 6.20 3.24 -10.04
C LEU A 93 7.68 3.26 -10.49
N GLN A 94 8.37 2.11 -10.45
CA GLN A 94 9.78 1.99 -10.87
C GLN A 94 9.98 2.42 -12.32
N GLN A 95 9.00 2.19 -13.19
CA GLN A 95 9.00 2.62 -14.60
C GLN A 95 8.61 4.10 -14.79
N GLY A 96 8.20 4.80 -13.73
CA GLY A 96 7.73 6.20 -13.80
C GLY A 96 6.41 6.38 -14.57
N VAL A 97 5.54 5.36 -14.58
CA VAL A 97 4.16 5.41 -15.07
C VAL A 97 3.22 5.93 -13.99
N ILE A 98 3.50 5.57 -12.74
CA ILE A 98 2.94 6.12 -11.51
C ILE A 98 4.00 7.05 -10.92
N ASP A 99 3.60 8.24 -10.47
CA ASP A 99 4.52 9.24 -9.94
C ASP A 99 4.80 9.02 -8.44
N LEU A 100 3.74 8.72 -7.68
CA LEU A 100 3.74 8.52 -6.23
C LEU A 100 2.98 7.23 -5.89
N HIS A 101 3.43 6.51 -4.86
CA HIS A 101 2.84 5.23 -4.51
C HIS A 101 2.82 4.99 -3.00
N MET A 102 1.70 4.48 -2.50
CA MET A 102 1.57 3.98 -1.13
C MET A 102 1.23 2.49 -1.17
N GLN A 103 2.14 1.67 -0.66
CA GLN A 103 1.98 0.20 -0.63
C GLN A 103 2.65 -0.37 0.61
N ASP A 104 2.12 -1.49 1.12
CA ASP A 104 2.73 -2.15 2.27
C ASP A 104 4.12 -2.75 1.96
N ALA A 105 4.96 -2.83 2.98
CA ALA A 105 6.31 -3.37 2.87
C ALA A 105 6.31 -4.84 2.45
N LEU A 106 5.26 -5.57 2.83
CA LEU A 106 5.09 -6.96 2.44
C LEU A 106 5.05 -7.12 0.93
N LEU A 107 4.28 -6.29 0.22
CA LEU A 107 4.21 -6.34 -1.25
C LEU A 107 5.52 -5.86 -1.90
N TRP A 108 6.19 -4.88 -1.31
CA TRP A 108 7.52 -4.45 -1.74
C TRP A 108 8.57 -5.56 -1.69
N SER A 109 8.37 -6.55 -0.82
CA SER A 109 9.27 -7.72 -0.76
C SER A 109 9.25 -8.59 -2.04
N SER A 110 8.31 -8.36 -2.95
CA SER A 110 8.32 -8.98 -4.28
C SER A 110 9.46 -8.49 -5.18
N VAL A 111 9.94 -7.27 -4.96
CA VAL A 111 11.06 -6.65 -5.71
C VAL A 111 12.34 -6.58 -4.89
N GLU A 112 12.24 -6.41 -3.57
CA GLU A 112 13.36 -6.44 -2.62
C GLU A 112 12.99 -7.34 -1.42
N PRO A 113 13.42 -8.61 -1.42
CA PRO A 113 13.00 -9.59 -0.42
C PRO A 113 13.24 -9.16 1.03
N LYS A 114 14.26 -8.34 1.29
CA LYS A 114 14.59 -7.84 2.63
C LYS A 114 13.53 -6.92 3.22
N LEU A 115 12.69 -6.29 2.38
CA LEU A 115 11.55 -5.48 2.84
C LEU A 115 10.47 -6.32 3.54
N ALA A 116 10.53 -7.66 3.49
CA ALA A 116 9.71 -8.53 4.32
C ALA A 116 10.11 -8.52 5.81
N ALA A 117 11.31 -8.06 6.18
CA ALA A 117 11.82 -8.17 7.54
C ALA A 117 10.85 -7.68 8.64
N PRO A 118 10.25 -6.47 8.56
CA PRO A 118 9.32 -6.00 9.59
C PRO A 118 8.03 -6.82 9.70
N THR A 119 7.68 -7.59 8.66
CA THR A 119 6.42 -8.33 8.58
C THR A 119 6.53 -9.77 9.07
N PHE A 120 7.70 -10.18 9.59
CA PHE A 120 7.87 -11.52 10.15
C PHE A 120 6.98 -11.73 11.37
N PRO A 121 6.45 -12.96 11.54
CA PRO A 121 5.40 -13.23 12.51
C PRO A 121 5.87 -13.03 13.96
N TRP A 122 5.15 -12.20 14.71
CA TRP A 122 5.41 -11.83 16.13
C TRP A 122 6.80 -11.23 16.38
N LEU A 123 7.38 -10.57 15.39
CA LEU A 123 8.66 -9.89 15.51
C LEU A 123 8.55 -8.66 16.41
N MET A 124 7.56 -7.80 16.15
CA MET A 124 7.22 -6.65 16.98
C MET A 124 5.86 -6.88 17.65
N SER A 125 5.80 -6.75 18.98
CA SER A 125 4.64 -7.18 19.77
C SER A 125 3.80 -6.02 20.32
N SER A 126 4.27 -4.78 20.18
CA SER A 126 3.57 -3.57 20.66
C SER A 126 3.90 -2.35 19.80
N TYR A 127 3.03 -1.35 19.82
CA TYR A 127 3.28 -0.09 19.13
C TYR A 127 4.49 0.66 19.68
N ASP A 128 4.83 0.51 20.96
CA ASP A 128 6.04 1.10 21.56
C ASP A 128 7.32 0.48 20.96
N GLU A 129 7.32 -0.83 20.75
CA GLU A 129 8.43 -1.52 20.03
C GLU A 129 8.50 -1.09 18.57
N VAL A 130 7.34 -1.01 17.90
CA VAL A 130 7.25 -0.52 16.53
C VAL A 130 7.83 0.88 16.41
N ASP A 131 7.40 1.82 17.26
CA ASP A 131 7.87 3.20 17.20
C ASP A 131 9.39 3.28 17.42
N LYS A 132 9.90 2.55 18.42
CA LYS A 132 11.33 2.51 18.69
C LYS A 132 12.15 1.99 17.51
N ILE A 133 11.67 0.96 16.83
CA ILE A 133 12.38 0.31 15.71
C ILE A 133 12.22 1.14 14.43
N MET A 134 11.00 1.57 14.12
CA MET A 134 10.68 2.26 12.87
C MET A 134 11.13 3.73 12.84
N ASP A 135 11.20 4.39 14.01
CA ASP A 135 11.80 5.73 14.15
C ASP A 135 13.34 5.66 14.30
N GLY A 136 13.91 4.44 14.35
CA GLY A 136 15.34 4.15 14.49
C GLY A 136 15.94 3.43 13.31
N ALA A 137 16.85 2.50 13.60
CA ALA A 137 17.65 1.78 12.61
C ALA A 137 16.81 0.95 11.63
N GLY A 138 15.72 0.32 12.07
CA GLY A 138 14.83 -0.45 11.21
C GLY A 138 14.16 0.40 10.13
N GLY A 139 13.69 1.60 10.48
CA GLY A 139 13.11 2.53 9.49
C GLY A 139 14.15 3.07 8.51
N GLU A 140 15.37 3.38 8.95
CA GLU A 140 16.45 3.82 8.05
C GLU A 140 16.87 2.70 7.10
N ALA A 141 16.97 1.45 7.59
CA ALA A 141 17.26 0.29 6.74
C ALA A 141 16.17 0.10 5.66
N MET A 142 14.90 0.25 6.02
CA MET A 142 13.81 0.18 5.03
C MET A 142 13.91 1.28 3.96
N LYS A 143 14.23 2.51 4.34
CA LYS A 143 14.40 3.62 3.37
C LYS A 143 15.54 3.32 2.39
N GLU A 144 16.66 2.81 2.88
CA GLU A 144 17.80 2.40 2.05
C GLU A 144 17.41 1.28 1.08
N LEU A 145 16.69 0.25 1.56
CA LEU A 145 16.22 -0.85 0.72
C LEU A 145 15.29 -0.39 -0.40
N VAL A 146 14.36 0.54 -0.10
CA VAL A 146 13.47 1.14 -1.12
C VAL A 146 14.29 1.92 -2.14
N SER A 147 15.26 2.72 -1.70
CA SER A 147 16.11 3.52 -2.59
C SER A 147 16.96 2.62 -3.52
N ASN A 148 17.46 1.50 -3.01
CA ASN A 148 18.19 0.52 -3.80
C ASN A 148 17.28 -0.27 -4.77
N SER A 149 15.96 -0.14 -4.63
CA SER A 149 14.96 -0.83 -5.46
C SER A 149 14.37 0.05 -6.58
N GLY A 150 14.99 1.20 -6.89
CA GLY A 150 14.57 2.07 -8.01
C GLY A 150 13.36 2.95 -7.69
N ALA A 151 13.24 3.40 -6.45
CA ALA A 151 12.25 4.38 -6.01
C ALA A 151 12.82 5.25 -4.87
N VAL A 152 12.22 6.40 -4.61
CA VAL A 152 12.61 7.27 -3.49
C VAL A 152 11.60 7.13 -2.37
N CYS A 153 12.04 6.74 -1.18
CA CYS A 153 11.20 6.65 0.00
C CYS A 153 10.95 8.06 0.59
N LEU A 154 9.71 8.52 0.53
CA LEU A 154 9.30 9.80 1.11
C LEU A 154 8.91 9.67 2.59
N GLY A 155 8.55 8.46 3.04
CA GLY A 155 8.21 8.19 4.43
C GLY A 155 7.67 6.78 4.62
N ILE A 156 7.58 6.38 5.90
CA ILE A 156 7.03 5.09 6.30
C ILE A 156 5.90 5.32 7.29
N GLY A 157 4.71 4.87 6.92
CA GLY A 157 3.51 4.83 7.75
C GLY A 157 3.23 3.42 8.27
N GLU A 158 1.97 3.17 8.65
CA GLU A 158 1.57 1.86 9.14
C GLU A 158 0.16 1.46 8.65
N SER A 159 0.02 0.19 8.29
CA SER A 159 -1.28 -0.46 8.15
C SER A 159 -1.74 -1.11 9.47
N GLY A 160 -0.79 -1.36 10.35
CA GLY A 160 -0.99 -1.92 11.68
C GLY A 160 -0.81 -3.44 11.73
N TYR A 161 -1.42 -4.06 12.76
CA TYR A 161 -1.31 -5.50 12.95
C TYR A 161 -2.33 -6.29 12.14
N ARG A 162 -1.86 -7.39 11.54
CA ARG A 162 -2.68 -8.29 10.72
C ARG A 162 -3.42 -9.29 11.59
N GLN A 163 -4.69 -9.52 11.23
CA GLN A 163 -5.62 -10.44 11.88
C GLN A 163 -6.04 -11.52 10.90
N ILE A 164 -6.67 -12.59 11.37
CA ILE A 164 -7.18 -13.65 10.51
C ILE A 164 -8.69 -13.81 10.66
N VAL A 165 -9.37 -13.99 9.51
CA VAL A 165 -10.82 -14.23 9.43
C VAL A 165 -11.12 -15.48 8.63
N ASN A 166 -12.20 -16.21 9.00
CA ASN A 166 -12.60 -17.40 8.25
C ASN A 166 -14.07 -17.79 8.50
N ASN A 167 -14.57 -18.74 7.66
CA ASN A 167 -15.94 -19.26 7.70
C ASN A 167 -16.06 -20.66 8.35
N LYS A 168 -15.00 -21.21 8.96
CA LYS A 168 -14.99 -22.61 9.42
C LYS A 168 -14.93 -22.75 10.93
N THR A 169 -13.98 -22.10 11.59
CA THR A 169 -13.68 -22.37 13.00
C THR A 169 -13.07 -21.18 13.71
N GLN A 170 -13.14 -21.16 15.03
CA GLN A 170 -12.32 -20.29 15.85
C GLN A 170 -10.88 -20.80 15.85
N ILE A 171 -9.91 -19.92 15.59
CA ILE A 171 -8.50 -20.27 15.57
C ILE A 171 -7.89 -19.88 16.92
N LYS A 172 -7.40 -20.91 17.67
CA LYS A 172 -6.75 -20.79 18.98
C LYS A 172 -5.41 -21.50 19.04
N SER A 173 -5.12 -22.35 18.06
CA SER A 173 -3.88 -23.11 17.97
C SER A 173 -3.48 -23.32 16.52
N PRO A 174 -2.22 -23.65 16.21
CA PRO A 174 -1.80 -24.00 14.85
C PRO A 174 -2.63 -25.13 14.24
N ALA A 175 -3.13 -26.07 15.06
CA ALA A 175 -3.94 -27.19 14.58
C ALA A 175 -5.28 -26.74 13.96
N ASP A 176 -5.82 -25.61 14.39
CA ASP A 176 -7.09 -25.07 13.88
C ASP A 176 -6.96 -24.48 12.47
N LEU A 177 -5.73 -24.22 12.01
CA LEU A 177 -5.44 -23.76 10.65
C LEU A 177 -5.39 -24.90 9.63
N LYS A 178 -5.35 -26.16 10.10
CA LYS A 178 -5.11 -27.32 9.24
C LYS A 178 -6.13 -27.43 8.11
N GLY A 179 -5.62 -27.32 6.86
CA GLY A 179 -6.39 -27.48 5.64
C GLY A 179 -7.36 -26.35 5.34
N LEU A 180 -7.31 -25.22 6.07
CA LEU A 180 -8.07 -24.02 5.71
C LEU A 180 -7.52 -23.42 4.44
N LYS A 181 -8.36 -23.21 3.44
CA LYS A 181 -8.02 -22.44 2.24
C LYS A 181 -7.98 -20.96 2.58
N LEU A 182 -6.81 -20.46 2.92
CA LEU A 182 -6.60 -19.10 3.31
C LEU A 182 -6.01 -18.29 2.17
N ARG A 183 -6.64 -17.19 1.78
CA ARG A 183 -5.99 -16.23 0.90
C ARG A 183 -4.83 -15.57 1.64
N VAL A 184 -3.71 -15.50 0.96
CA VAL A 184 -2.55 -14.71 1.33
C VAL A 184 -2.17 -13.79 0.18
N PRO A 185 -1.49 -12.64 0.41
CA PRO A 185 -0.91 -11.85 -0.66
C PRO A 185 0.10 -12.67 -1.47
N GLY A 186 0.41 -12.21 -2.68
CA GLY A 186 1.27 -12.92 -3.64
C GLY A 186 2.75 -12.97 -3.26
N ILE A 187 3.07 -13.22 -1.99
CA ILE A 187 4.41 -13.20 -1.43
C ILE A 187 4.78 -14.58 -0.92
N GLU A 188 5.91 -15.10 -1.39
CA GLU A 188 6.35 -16.47 -1.10
C GLU A 188 6.51 -16.73 0.40
N MET A 189 7.03 -15.75 1.14
CA MET A 189 7.21 -15.87 2.60
C MET A 189 5.89 -16.15 3.30
N TYR A 190 4.79 -15.47 2.94
CA TYR A 190 3.48 -15.70 3.53
C TYR A 190 2.88 -17.05 3.11
N VAL A 191 3.09 -17.46 1.86
CA VAL A 191 2.70 -18.82 1.42
C VAL A 191 3.41 -19.87 2.27
N ASN A 192 4.72 -19.73 2.49
CA ASN A 192 5.52 -20.66 3.29
C ASN A 192 5.12 -20.63 4.77
N LEU A 193 4.88 -19.43 5.32
CA LEU A 193 4.41 -19.23 6.69
C LEU A 193 3.10 -19.98 6.96
N PHE A 194 2.07 -19.77 6.15
CA PHE A 194 0.78 -20.39 6.36
C PHE A 194 0.79 -21.90 6.06
N LYS A 195 1.65 -22.37 5.13
CA LYS A 195 1.92 -23.81 4.96
C LYS A 195 2.56 -24.43 6.21
N ALA A 196 3.55 -23.74 6.81
CA ALA A 196 4.18 -24.22 8.04
C ALA A 196 3.18 -24.32 9.21
N LEU A 197 2.20 -23.42 9.25
CA LEU A 197 1.08 -23.44 10.19
C LEU A 197 0.00 -24.49 9.84
N GLY A 198 0.14 -25.20 8.72
CA GLY A 198 -0.76 -26.28 8.30
C GLY A 198 -1.97 -25.86 7.47
N ALA A 199 -2.09 -24.59 7.11
CA ALA A 199 -3.13 -24.11 6.20
C ALA A 199 -2.85 -24.52 4.74
N ASP A 200 -3.84 -24.31 3.87
CA ASP A 200 -3.75 -24.41 2.41
C ASP A 200 -3.80 -22.99 1.81
N PRO A 201 -2.66 -22.28 1.76
CA PRO A 201 -2.63 -20.88 1.33
C PRO A 201 -2.84 -20.76 -0.18
N VAL A 202 -3.69 -19.80 -0.56
CA VAL A 202 -4.00 -19.42 -1.94
C VAL A 202 -3.53 -17.99 -2.17
N SER A 203 -2.52 -17.81 -3.02
CA SER A 203 -2.04 -16.50 -3.44
C SER A 203 -3.04 -15.82 -4.37
N MET A 204 -3.45 -14.59 -4.05
CA MET A 204 -4.47 -13.87 -4.80
C MET A 204 -4.36 -12.35 -4.54
N ASN A 205 -4.65 -11.53 -5.55
CA ASN A 205 -4.75 -10.08 -5.37
C ASN A 205 -5.90 -9.70 -4.43
N GLN A 206 -5.75 -8.59 -3.71
CA GLN A 206 -6.74 -8.14 -2.73
C GLN A 206 -8.12 -7.88 -3.36
N SER A 207 -8.16 -7.36 -4.58
CA SER A 207 -9.39 -7.04 -5.31
C SER A 207 -10.32 -8.25 -5.56
N GLU A 208 -9.79 -9.48 -5.48
CA GLU A 208 -10.54 -10.72 -5.73
C GLU A 208 -11.06 -11.39 -4.44
N VAL A 209 -10.60 -10.93 -3.26
CA VAL A 209 -10.79 -11.63 -1.97
C VAL A 209 -12.25 -11.66 -1.55
N TYR A 210 -12.93 -10.51 -1.53
CA TYR A 210 -14.33 -10.41 -1.11
C TYR A 210 -15.23 -11.37 -1.91
N THR A 211 -15.11 -11.35 -3.24
CA THR A 211 -15.92 -12.21 -4.12
C THR A 211 -15.60 -13.68 -3.91
N SER A 212 -14.33 -14.03 -3.72
CA SER A 212 -13.90 -15.41 -3.50
C SER A 212 -14.39 -15.97 -2.16
N LEU A 213 -14.40 -15.16 -1.10
CA LEU A 213 -14.99 -15.51 0.21
C LEU A 213 -16.51 -15.65 0.10
N GLN A 214 -17.18 -14.71 -0.54
CA GLN A 214 -18.63 -14.73 -0.73
C GLN A 214 -19.11 -15.97 -1.51
N GLN A 215 -18.32 -16.41 -2.50
CA GLN A 215 -18.60 -17.59 -3.30
C GLN A 215 -18.16 -18.91 -2.63
N GLY A 216 -17.48 -18.84 -1.50
CA GLY A 216 -16.95 -20.01 -0.80
C GLY A 216 -15.77 -20.69 -1.52
N ALA A 217 -15.08 -20.00 -2.42
CA ALA A 217 -13.86 -20.47 -3.06
C ALA A 217 -12.66 -20.44 -2.08
N LEU A 218 -12.73 -19.57 -1.07
CA LEU A 218 -11.81 -19.47 0.06
C LEU A 218 -12.55 -19.71 1.36
N ASP A 219 -11.85 -20.28 2.34
CA ASP A 219 -12.36 -20.45 3.71
C ASP A 219 -12.13 -19.18 4.55
N GLY A 220 -11.08 -18.40 4.25
CA GLY A 220 -10.71 -17.20 4.98
C GLY A 220 -9.60 -16.41 4.31
N CYS A 221 -9.19 -15.35 5.00
CA CYS A 221 -8.03 -14.54 4.63
C CYS A 221 -7.42 -13.89 5.89
N GLU A 222 -6.28 -13.24 5.70
CA GLU A 222 -5.65 -12.43 6.72
C GLU A 222 -5.37 -11.02 6.18
N ASN A 223 -5.49 -10.01 7.01
CA ASN A 223 -5.15 -8.62 6.69
C ASN A 223 -5.16 -7.78 7.97
N THR A 224 -4.78 -6.51 7.87
CA THR A 224 -4.93 -5.55 8.97
C THR A 224 -6.42 -5.29 9.26
N LEU A 225 -6.73 -4.94 10.50
CA LEU A 225 -8.13 -4.78 10.92
C LEU A 225 -8.87 -3.68 10.15
N ASP A 226 -8.19 -2.55 9.88
CA ASP A 226 -8.72 -1.47 9.04
C ASP A 226 -9.15 -2.01 7.67
N LEU A 227 -8.30 -2.77 6.99
CA LEU A 227 -8.58 -3.30 5.66
C LEU A 227 -9.65 -4.41 5.67
N LEU A 228 -9.73 -5.24 6.71
CA LEU A 228 -10.80 -6.23 6.84
C LEU A 228 -12.19 -5.57 6.95
N VAL A 229 -12.25 -4.40 7.59
CA VAL A 229 -13.49 -3.63 7.77
C VAL A 229 -13.79 -2.79 6.52
N THR A 230 -12.83 -1.97 6.07
CA THR A 230 -13.06 -1.01 4.96
C THR A 230 -13.26 -1.69 3.61
N GLN A 231 -12.77 -2.92 3.44
CA GLN A 231 -13.00 -3.75 2.25
C GLN A 231 -14.17 -4.73 2.42
N ASN A 232 -15.02 -4.52 3.44
CA ASN A 232 -16.25 -5.27 3.72
C ASN A 232 -16.03 -6.77 3.96
N THR A 233 -14.79 -7.22 4.22
CA THR A 233 -14.49 -8.65 4.44
C THR A 233 -15.27 -9.21 5.63
N CYS A 234 -15.47 -8.40 6.67
CA CYS A 234 -16.22 -8.78 7.86
C CYS A 234 -17.70 -9.13 7.60
N GLU A 235 -18.26 -8.73 6.47
CA GLU A 235 -19.65 -9.05 6.09
C GLU A 235 -19.82 -10.48 5.57
N VAL A 236 -18.74 -11.10 5.08
CA VAL A 236 -18.78 -12.41 4.38
C VAL A 236 -18.04 -13.52 5.12
N VAL A 237 -17.63 -13.27 6.38
CA VAL A 237 -16.95 -14.25 7.25
C VAL A 237 -17.68 -14.40 8.58
N LYS A 238 -17.38 -15.47 9.34
CA LYS A 238 -18.06 -15.81 10.60
C LYS A 238 -17.17 -15.79 11.83
N ASN A 239 -15.86 -15.92 11.64
CA ASN A 239 -14.90 -15.96 12.74
C ASN A 239 -13.77 -14.98 12.46
N MET A 240 -13.35 -14.26 13.49
CA MET A 240 -12.15 -13.42 13.50
C MET A 240 -11.28 -13.82 14.70
N THR A 241 -9.99 -13.99 14.48
CA THR A 241 -9.02 -14.12 15.55
C THR A 241 -8.11 -12.91 15.57
N ILE A 242 -8.15 -12.17 16.67
CA ILE A 242 -7.25 -11.07 16.98
C ILE A 242 -6.00 -11.69 17.60
N TRP A 243 -4.91 -11.69 16.84
CA TRP A 243 -3.66 -12.34 17.24
C TRP A 243 -2.42 -11.49 16.98
N ASN A 244 -2.58 -10.36 16.28
CA ASN A 244 -1.51 -9.38 16.03
C ASN A 244 -0.20 -10.06 15.56
N TYR A 245 -0.31 -10.99 14.61
CA TYR A 245 0.80 -11.89 14.29
C TYR A 245 1.90 -11.24 13.45
N SER A 246 1.57 -10.22 12.69
CA SER A 246 2.50 -9.50 11.82
C SER A 246 2.17 -8.02 11.87
N TYR A 247 3.19 -7.18 12.00
CA TYR A 247 3.08 -5.74 11.80
C TYR A 247 3.35 -5.41 10.34
N ASP A 248 2.60 -4.48 9.79
CA ASP A 248 2.63 -4.15 8.37
C ASP A 248 2.90 -2.66 8.15
N PRO A 249 4.16 -2.25 7.85
CA PRO A 249 4.49 -0.88 7.51
C PRO A 249 3.98 -0.52 6.11
N VAL A 250 3.61 0.76 5.92
CA VAL A 250 3.26 1.34 4.62
C VAL A 250 4.41 2.19 4.12
N ILE A 251 4.89 1.91 2.92
CA ILE A 251 5.94 2.67 2.25
C ILE A 251 5.27 3.72 1.36
N PHE A 252 5.57 4.99 1.60
CA PHE A 252 5.23 6.08 0.71
C PHE A 252 6.45 6.44 -0.13
N SER A 253 6.33 6.37 -1.44
CA SER A 253 7.44 6.48 -2.36
C SER A 253 7.12 7.31 -3.59
N ALA A 254 8.16 7.91 -4.19
CA ALA A 254 8.14 8.57 -5.48
C ALA A 254 8.93 7.76 -6.52
N SER A 255 8.53 7.84 -7.78
CA SER A 255 9.33 7.30 -8.88
C SER A 255 10.63 8.10 -9.05
N GLU A 256 11.73 7.44 -9.41
CA GLU A 256 12.98 8.13 -9.75
C GLU A 256 12.77 9.16 -10.86
N LYS A 257 11.91 8.86 -11.84
CA LYS A 257 11.57 9.78 -12.93
C LYS A 257 10.95 11.09 -12.44
N LEU A 258 10.00 11.04 -11.50
CA LEU A 258 9.48 12.25 -10.86
C LEU A 258 10.60 12.95 -10.10
N TRP A 259 11.33 12.21 -9.28
CA TRP A 259 12.38 12.74 -8.40
C TRP A 259 13.45 13.50 -9.18
N ASP A 260 13.93 12.96 -10.30
CA ASP A 260 14.93 13.59 -11.16
C ASP A 260 14.41 14.86 -11.87
N SER A 261 13.10 15.01 -11.96
CA SER A 261 12.47 16.21 -12.56
C SER A 261 12.30 17.36 -11.59
N LEU A 262 12.42 17.13 -10.27
CA LEU A 262 12.27 18.12 -9.22
C LEU A 262 13.55 18.94 -9.00
N THR A 263 13.40 20.23 -8.67
CA THR A 263 14.51 21.04 -8.16
C THR A 263 14.91 20.59 -6.74
N ASP A 264 16.07 21.01 -6.24
CA ASP A 264 16.51 20.66 -4.90
C ASP A 264 15.57 21.18 -3.81
N GLU A 265 14.98 22.37 -4.01
CA GLU A 265 13.97 22.93 -3.11
C GLU A 265 12.68 22.09 -3.12
N GLU A 266 12.26 21.64 -4.29
CA GLU A 266 11.09 20.78 -4.42
C GLU A 266 11.33 19.39 -3.84
N LYS A 267 12.51 18.80 -4.02
CA LYS A 267 12.90 17.54 -3.35
C LYS A 267 12.80 17.67 -1.85
N THR A 268 13.35 18.73 -1.28
CA THR A 268 13.24 19.02 0.16
C THR A 268 11.78 19.12 0.61
N LEU A 269 10.96 19.86 -0.16
CA LEU A 269 9.53 20.01 0.14
C LEU A 269 8.79 18.66 0.11
N PHE A 270 9.06 17.82 -0.89
CA PHE A 270 8.42 16.50 -1.03
C PHE A 270 8.84 15.55 0.10
N GLU A 271 10.13 15.55 0.50
CA GLU A 271 10.62 14.75 1.62
C GLU A 271 10.01 15.18 2.95
N GLU A 272 10.01 16.49 3.25
CA GLU A 272 9.44 17.01 4.50
C GLU A 272 7.94 16.73 4.57
N THR A 273 7.22 17.03 3.49
CA THR A 273 5.76 16.78 3.42
C THR A 273 5.44 15.29 3.45
N GLY A 274 6.28 14.45 2.84
CA GLY A 274 6.12 12.99 2.89
C GLY A 274 6.26 12.44 4.31
N LYS A 275 7.24 12.91 5.07
CA LYS A 275 7.41 12.56 6.50
C LYS A 275 6.20 13.01 7.33
N GLU A 276 5.76 14.27 7.16
CA GLU A 276 4.58 14.80 7.85
C GLU A 276 3.31 14.00 7.50
N ALA A 277 3.12 13.66 6.22
CA ALA A 277 2.00 12.86 5.75
C ALA A 277 1.97 11.47 6.41
N MET A 278 3.12 10.85 6.60
CA MET A 278 3.18 9.53 7.26
C MET A 278 2.95 9.60 8.77
N VAL A 279 3.25 10.73 9.42
CA VAL A 279 2.81 10.96 10.81
C VAL A 279 1.28 11.04 10.90
N VAL A 280 0.64 11.82 10.03
CA VAL A 280 -0.83 11.94 9.96
C VAL A 280 -1.47 10.58 9.65
N GLN A 281 -0.88 9.82 8.73
CA GLN A 281 -1.36 8.49 8.35
C GLN A 281 -1.27 7.50 9.52
N LYS A 282 -0.15 7.48 10.24
CA LYS A 282 0.09 6.61 11.40
C LYS A 282 -0.91 6.87 12.53
N GLU A 283 -1.18 8.15 12.84
CA GLU A 283 -2.21 8.53 13.81
C GLU A 283 -3.61 8.06 13.37
N ALA A 284 -3.93 8.23 12.08
CA ALA A 284 -5.20 7.76 11.51
C ALA A 284 -5.33 6.23 11.57
N ALA A 285 -4.25 5.49 11.30
CA ALA A 285 -4.24 4.02 11.33
C ALA A 285 -4.49 3.48 12.75
N ARG A 286 -3.84 4.05 13.76
CA ARG A 286 -4.03 3.65 15.15
C ARG A 286 -5.44 3.95 15.64
N LYS A 287 -5.97 5.13 15.30
CA LYS A 287 -7.37 5.45 15.56
C LYS A 287 -8.33 4.52 14.82
N ALA A 288 -8.05 4.20 13.56
CA ALA A 288 -8.87 3.28 12.77
C ALA A 288 -8.89 1.87 13.37
N TYR A 289 -7.77 1.40 13.94
CA TYR A 289 -7.73 0.11 14.64
C TYR A 289 -8.74 0.05 15.79
N ASP A 290 -8.76 1.08 16.65
CA ASP A 290 -9.69 1.16 17.79
C ASP A 290 -11.15 1.28 17.32
N ASP A 291 -11.41 2.15 16.34
CA ASP A 291 -12.74 2.37 15.78
C ASP A 291 -13.26 1.08 15.08
N CYS A 292 -12.42 0.37 14.32
CA CYS A 292 -12.78 -0.88 13.68
C CYS A 292 -13.00 -2.01 14.69
N LYS A 293 -12.16 -2.07 15.74
CA LYS A 293 -12.35 -3.05 16.83
C LYS A 293 -13.70 -2.86 17.53
N ALA A 294 -14.10 -1.60 17.77
CA ALA A 294 -15.41 -1.30 18.33
C ALA A 294 -16.56 -1.71 17.38
N LYS A 295 -16.40 -1.52 16.07
CA LYS A 295 -17.41 -1.90 15.06
C LYS A 295 -17.56 -3.41 14.88
N LEU A 296 -16.64 -4.25 15.35
CA LEU A 296 -16.78 -5.70 15.22
C LEU A 296 -18.07 -6.24 15.86
N ALA A 297 -18.61 -5.53 16.85
CA ALA A 297 -19.89 -5.88 17.49
C ALA A 297 -21.11 -5.72 16.55
N ASP A 298 -20.98 -4.97 15.46
CA ASP A 298 -22.06 -4.74 14.50
C ASP A 298 -22.16 -5.87 13.44
N TYR A 299 -21.15 -6.73 13.38
CA TYR A 299 -21.10 -7.87 12.45
C TYR A 299 -21.54 -9.17 13.12
N ASP A 300 -22.04 -10.10 12.33
CA ASP A 300 -22.35 -11.49 12.77
C ASP A 300 -21.05 -12.31 12.83
N LEU A 301 -20.13 -11.90 13.73
CA LEU A 301 -18.81 -12.46 13.90
C LEU A 301 -18.59 -13.05 15.30
N THR A 302 -17.99 -14.22 15.36
CA THR A 302 -17.37 -14.72 16.59
C THR A 302 -15.93 -14.19 16.66
N VAL A 303 -15.67 -13.26 17.56
CA VAL A 303 -14.34 -12.68 17.76
C VAL A 303 -13.63 -13.44 18.87
N THR A 304 -12.41 -13.90 18.58
CA THR A 304 -11.51 -14.59 19.51
C THR A 304 -10.26 -13.76 19.70
N GLU A 305 -9.89 -13.43 20.93
CA GLU A 305 -8.58 -12.86 21.26
C GLU A 305 -7.71 -13.95 21.86
N LEU A 306 -6.47 -14.12 21.38
CA LEU A 306 -5.57 -15.17 21.86
C LEU A 306 -4.93 -14.76 23.19
N SER A 307 -4.82 -15.73 24.09
CA SER A 307 -4.02 -15.62 25.29
C SER A 307 -2.52 -15.68 24.97
N ALA A 308 -1.67 -15.28 25.92
CA ALA A 308 -0.23 -15.36 25.80
C ALA A 308 0.27 -16.79 25.53
N ASP A 309 -0.35 -17.81 26.15
CA ASP A 309 0.02 -19.22 25.94
C ASP A 309 -0.36 -19.70 24.53
N GLU A 310 -1.53 -19.29 24.02
CA GLU A 310 -1.94 -19.60 22.65
C GLU A 310 -1.01 -18.95 21.63
N ILE A 311 -0.62 -17.67 21.83
CA ILE A 311 0.36 -16.97 21.00
C ILE A 311 1.73 -17.69 21.07
N ALA A 312 2.17 -18.15 22.24
CA ALA A 312 3.44 -18.87 22.40
C ALA A 312 3.49 -20.15 21.54
N ALA A 313 2.37 -20.88 21.43
CA ALA A 313 2.27 -22.07 20.59
C ALA A 313 2.45 -21.73 19.09
N PHE A 314 1.90 -20.59 18.63
CA PHE A 314 2.10 -20.11 17.27
C PHE A 314 3.54 -19.65 17.02
N LYS A 315 4.13 -18.90 17.97
CA LYS A 315 5.53 -18.45 17.89
C LYS A 315 6.49 -19.64 17.74
N GLU A 316 6.26 -20.72 18.46
CA GLU A 316 7.06 -21.94 18.34
C GLU A 316 6.89 -22.59 16.95
N ALA A 317 5.67 -22.65 16.44
CA ALA A 317 5.37 -23.26 15.15
C ALA A 317 5.98 -22.51 13.96
N VAL A 318 6.27 -21.21 14.08
CA VAL A 318 6.82 -20.37 12.99
C VAL A 318 8.34 -20.24 13.03
N LYS A 319 9.03 -20.72 14.07
CA LYS A 319 10.51 -20.66 14.12
C LYS A 319 11.20 -21.18 12.84
N PRO A 320 10.74 -22.27 12.20
CA PRO A 320 11.35 -22.73 10.95
C PRO A 320 11.31 -21.71 9.81
N ILE A 321 10.36 -20.75 9.85
CA ILE A 321 10.26 -19.69 8.84
C ILE A 321 11.42 -18.69 9.02
N TYR A 322 11.76 -18.32 10.24
CA TYR A 322 12.91 -17.48 10.51
C TYR A 322 14.21 -18.11 10.00
N GLU A 323 14.42 -19.38 10.30
CA GLU A 323 15.58 -20.14 9.82
C GLU A 323 15.63 -20.25 8.29
N GLN A 324 14.48 -20.47 7.65
CA GLN A 324 14.36 -20.56 6.19
C GLN A 324 14.78 -19.26 5.50
N TYR A 325 14.45 -18.11 6.09
CA TYR A 325 14.70 -16.79 5.49
C TYR A 325 15.93 -16.06 6.07
N LYS A 326 16.65 -16.71 6.97
CA LYS A 326 17.83 -16.18 7.63
C LYS A 326 18.87 -15.60 6.65
N ASP A 327 19.24 -16.36 5.63
CA ASP A 327 20.22 -15.93 4.63
C ASP A 327 19.68 -14.89 3.65
N THR A 328 18.36 -14.96 3.33
CA THR A 328 17.72 -14.02 2.41
C THR A 328 17.59 -12.63 3.01
N ILE A 329 17.12 -12.56 4.25
CA ILE A 329 16.94 -11.29 4.99
C ILE A 329 18.28 -10.81 5.55
N GLY A 330 19.07 -11.71 6.14
CA GLY A 330 20.31 -11.43 6.84
C GLY A 330 20.11 -11.25 8.35
N GLU A 331 21.02 -11.86 9.13
CA GLU A 331 20.97 -11.78 10.60
C GLU A 331 21.05 -10.33 11.11
N ASP A 332 21.90 -9.51 10.47
CA ASP A 332 22.08 -8.12 10.84
C ASP A 332 20.77 -7.32 10.70
N LEU A 333 20.04 -7.53 9.57
CA LEU A 333 18.76 -6.85 9.37
C LEU A 333 17.70 -7.35 10.33
N PHE A 334 17.63 -8.66 10.62
CA PHE A 334 16.74 -9.16 11.67
C PHE A 334 17.04 -8.53 13.03
N ALA A 335 18.32 -8.29 13.35
CA ALA A 335 18.71 -7.65 14.59
C ALA A 335 18.23 -6.19 14.68
N GLU A 336 18.21 -5.44 13.56
CA GLU A 336 17.62 -4.09 13.50
C GLU A 336 16.14 -4.09 13.86
N PHE A 337 15.43 -5.19 13.56
CA PHE A 337 14.01 -5.39 13.92
C PHE A 337 13.82 -6.13 15.26
N GLY A 338 14.88 -6.35 16.04
CA GLY A 338 14.83 -6.89 17.39
C GLY A 338 14.86 -8.41 17.50
N TYR A 339 15.21 -9.14 16.43
CA TYR A 339 15.35 -10.59 16.45
C TYR A 339 16.80 -11.05 16.32
N THR A 340 17.19 -12.01 17.16
CA THR A 340 18.51 -12.67 17.11
C THR A 340 18.34 -14.19 17.06
N PHE A 341 19.09 -14.83 16.16
CA PHE A 341 19.09 -16.29 15.97
C PHE A 341 19.77 -17.05 17.08
#